data_859b9baa1f52754dfb16b0073a4a886b
#
_entry.id   859b9baa1f52754dfb16b0073a4a886b
#
_cell.length_a   1.000
_cell.length_b   1.000
_cell.length_c   1.000
_cell.angle_alpha   90.00
_cell.angle_beta   90.00
_cell.angle_gamma   90.00
#
_symmetry.space_group_name_H-M   'P 1'
#
loop_
_entity.id
_entity.type
_entity.pdbx_description
1 polymer ?
#
loop_
_entity_poly.entity_id
_entity_poly.type
_entity_poly.pdbx_seq_one_letter_code
_entity_poly.pdbx_strand_id
1 'polypeptide(L)'
;MYYSAGNYEAFARPEKPEGVDSKTAYIIGTGLAGLSAAFYLVRDGQMKGENIHLLEKLELAGGSCDGRRDVTKGFYMRGGREMDNHFEVMWDMFRDVPSIETPGISVLDEYYWLNKHDPNYSLCRASVNRGEDAHTDKKFALDRESALALSKLFITPEEELEDKKISEVLPESFWHTNFWLYWQTMFAFQRWSSALEMKRYLCRYVHHIDGLPDFSALRFTKYNQYESMILPLVKYLEAHNVVIEYGIDVKNVVIEDENGKKTAKRIDYIKDGEKRTFALTVNDLVFITNGCCTDTSCYGDQTHAPDLSGIKNGSGESWDLWKNIAAQAKHGEYGNPEKFCGDVNATNWMSATVATADEEVIRHIINVCHRDPREGKVTTGGIVTVKDSTDNWYLSWTINRQPQFRAQDKNTVLVWLYSLNTDREGNYVKKAMRDCTGEEVCREWLYHIGVPEERIADLAANACNTTTCFMPYINAFFQPRRKEDRPLVVPEGSVNFAFVGQFAETPRDTIFTTEYSIRTGMEAVYTLLDVDRGVPEVWGSKYDVRELLRACYYAVDKKSIGEIDLSFKEREALKILLKKVRGTDVEELLRESGLLKK
;
A
#
# COMPACT_ATOMS: atom_id res chain seq x y z
N MET A 1 2.67 -24.71 -9.49
CA MET A 1 2.52 -23.86 -8.29
C MET A 1 1.16 -24.14 -7.65
N TYR A 2 1.09 -24.20 -6.32
CA TYR A 2 -0.12 -24.38 -5.52
C TYR A 2 -0.06 -23.52 -4.25
N TYR A 3 -1.19 -23.30 -3.58
CA TYR A 3 -1.27 -22.56 -2.32
C TYR A 3 -1.39 -23.52 -1.14
N SER A 4 -0.74 -23.17 -0.01
CA SER A 4 -0.76 -23.96 1.21
C SER A 4 -1.20 -23.13 2.41
N ALA A 5 -2.17 -23.64 3.17
CA ALA A 5 -2.57 -23.10 4.47
C ALA A 5 -1.80 -23.76 5.65
N GLY A 6 -0.89 -24.69 5.36
CA GLY A 6 -0.14 -25.43 6.38
C GLY A 6 1.09 -24.69 6.89
N ASN A 7 1.12 -24.35 8.17
CA ASN A 7 2.27 -23.66 8.76
C ASN A 7 3.57 -24.46 8.64
N TYR A 8 3.53 -25.78 8.82
CA TYR A 8 4.74 -26.62 8.75
C TYR A 8 5.40 -26.56 7.38
N GLU A 9 4.60 -26.48 6.30
CA GLU A 9 5.10 -26.39 4.93
C GLU A 9 5.83 -25.06 4.69
N ALA A 10 5.34 -23.96 5.26
CA ALA A 10 6.00 -22.65 5.17
C ALA A 10 7.39 -22.64 5.82
N PHE A 11 7.67 -23.56 6.76
CA PHE A 11 9.00 -23.73 7.37
C PHE A 11 9.88 -24.76 6.67
N ALA A 12 9.32 -25.57 5.77
CA ALA A 12 10.09 -26.54 5.01
C ALA A 12 10.93 -25.84 3.92
N ARG A 13 12.11 -26.35 3.65
CA ARG A 13 12.89 -25.96 2.49
C ARG A 13 12.46 -26.80 1.29
N PRO A 14 12.15 -26.20 0.14
CA PRO A 14 11.83 -26.95 -1.05
C PRO A 14 13.06 -27.69 -1.57
N GLU A 15 12.84 -28.75 -2.33
CA GLU A 15 13.90 -29.38 -3.11
C GLU A 15 14.39 -28.42 -4.19
N LYS A 16 15.63 -28.62 -4.64
CA LYS A 16 16.20 -27.83 -5.72
C LYS A 16 15.48 -28.12 -7.04
N PRO A 17 14.89 -27.12 -7.72
CA PRO A 17 14.20 -27.35 -8.98
C PRO A 17 15.12 -27.94 -10.06
N GLU A 18 14.57 -28.83 -10.88
CA GLU A 18 15.32 -29.47 -11.96
C GLU A 18 15.80 -28.44 -12.98
N GLY A 19 17.04 -28.58 -13.44
CA GLY A 19 17.63 -27.75 -14.48
C GLY A 19 17.93 -26.30 -14.09
N VAL A 20 17.73 -25.88 -12.83
CA VAL A 20 17.94 -24.49 -12.39
C VAL A 20 19.38 -24.01 -12.59
N ASP A 21 20.37 -24.88 -12.49
CA ASP A 21 21.78 -24.52 -12.68
C ASP A 21 22.12 -24.07 -14.11
N SER A 22 21.27 -24.38 -15.09
CA SER A 22 21.42 -23.95 -16.48
C SER A 22 20.62 -22.70 -16.82
N LYS A 23 19.91 -22.12 -15.84
CA LYS A 23 19.04 -20.95 -16.05
C LYS A 23 19.73 -19.66 -15.65
N THR A 24 19.32 -18.58 -16.32
CA THR A 24 19.62 -17.19 -15.97
C THR A 24 18.30 -16.46 -15.72
N ALA A 25 18.27 -15.47 -14.85
CA ALA A 25 17.09 -14.67 -14.59
C ALA A 25 17.38 -13.18 -14.81
N TYR A 26 16.53 -12.51 -15.58
CA TYR A 26 16.51 -11.07 -15.77
C TYR A 26 15.25 -10.51 -15.12
N ILE A 27 15.43 -9.60 -14.17
CA ILE A 27 14.36 -8.99 -13.40
C ILE A 27 14.33 -7.50 -13.73
N ILE A 28 13.23 -7.03 -14.30
CA ILE A 28 13.07 -5.64 -14.72
C ILE A 28 12.45 -4.84 -13.57
N GLY A 29 13.23 -3.91 -13.02
CA GLY A 29 12.89 -3.09 -11.87
C GLY A 29 13.30 -3.70 -10.53
N THR A 30 13.83 -2.87 -9.64
CA THR A 30 14.27 -3.23 -8.27
C THR A 30 13.28 -2.73 -7.21
N GLY A 31 12.00 -2.59 -7.55
CA GLY A 31 10.94 -2.45 -6.57
C GLY A 31 10.78 -3.73 -5.73
N LEU A 32 9.95 -3.66 -4.69
CA LEU A 32 9.79 -4.77 -3.75
C LEU A 32 9.43 -6.11 -4.43
N ALA A 33 8.65 -6.07 -5.52
CA ALA A 33 8.31 -7.27 -6.30
C ALA A 33 9.52 -7.90 -7.02
N GLY A 34 10.36 -7.08 -7.67
CA GLY A 34 11.56 -7.56 -8.33
C GLY A 34 12.59 -8.09 -7.34
N LEU A 35 12.83 -7.36 -6.23
CA LEU A 35 13.72 -7.81 -5.18
C LEU A 35 13.25 -9.11 -4.51
N SER A 36 11.93 -9.28 -4.32
CA SER A 36 11.36 -10.52 -3.75
C SER A 36 11.49 -11.69 -4.73
N ALA A 37 11.30 -11.47 -6.03
CA ALA A 37 11.56 -12.50 -7.03
C ALA A 37 13.03 -12.96 -6.97
N ALA A 38 13.99 -12.03 -6.90
CA ALA A 38 15.41 -12.38 -6.73
C ALA A 38 15.66 -13.17 -5.43
N PHE A 39 15.02 -12.76 -4.32
CA PHE A 39 15.13 -13.47 -3.05
C PHE A 39 14.64 -14.92 -3.16
N TYR A 40 13.45 -15.14 -3.74
CA TYR A 40 12.90 -16.49 -3.88
C TYR A 40 13.67 -17.34 -4.91
N LEU A 41 14.25 -16.73 -5.95
CA LEU A 41 15.18 -17.45 -6.84
C LEU A 41 16.41 -17.96 -6.10
N VAL A 42 16.99 -17.15 -5.19
CA VAL A 42 18.15 -17.55 -4.36
C VAL A 42 17.74 -18.58 -3.32
N ARG A 43 16.73 -18.29 -2.49
CA ARG A 43 16.41 -19.10 -1.30
C ARG A 43 15.73 -20.42 -1.67
N ASP A 44 14.68 -20.35 -2.48
CA ASP A 44 13.79 -21.49 -2.78
C ASP A 44 14.11 -22.12 -4.14
N GLY A 45 14.38 -21.32 -5.16
CA GLY A 45 14.88 -21.76 -6.45
C GLY A 45 16.30 -22.31 -6.40
N GLN A 46 17.07 -21.97 -5.35
CA GLN A 46 18.45 -22.37 -5.18
C GLN A 46 19.32 -22.07 -6.43
N MET A 47 18.94 -20.98 -7.12
CA MET A 47 19.68 -20.44 -8.26
C MET A 47 20.93 -19.73 -7.76
N LYS A 48 22.03 -19.83 -8.49
CA LYS A 48 23.24 -19.09 -8.18
C LYS A 48 23.01 -17.59 -8.40
N GLY A 49 23.39 -16.75 -7.41
CA GLY A 49 23.15 -15.32 -7.49
C GLY A 49 23.79 -14.64 -8.69
N GLU A 50 24.99 -15.10 -9.12
CA GLU A 50 25.67 -14.62 -10.32
C GLU A 50 24.87 -14.76 -11.62
N ASN A 51 23.86 -15.65 -11.64
CA ASN A 51 22.93 -15.86 -12.76
C ASN A 51 21.62 -15.04 -12.60
N ILE A 52 21.50 -14.19 -11.58
CA ILE A 52 20.32 -13.37 -11.33
C ILE A 52 20.69 -11.91 -11.53
N HIS A 53 20.07 -11.26 -12.52
CA HIS A 53 20.34 -9.89 -12.93
C HIS A 53 19.11 -9.03 -12.71
N LEU A 54 19.21 -8.04 -11.81
CA LEU A 54 18.18 -7.01 -11.66
C LEU A 54 18.58 -5.79 -12.50
N LEU A 55 17.66 -5.34 -13.35
CA LEU A 55 17.85 -4.23 -14.27
C LEU A 55 17.05 -3.02 -13.74
N GLU A 56 17.75 -2.02 -13.20
CA GLU A 56 17.16 -0.82 -12.61
C GLU A 56 17.52 0.41 -13.42
N LYS A 57 16.53 1.24 -13.69
CA LYS A 57 16.73 2.51 -14.39
C LYS A 57 17.37 3.59 -13.49
N LEU A 58 16.90 3.68 -12.25
CA LEU A 58 17.35 4.67 -11.29
C LEU A 58 18.69 4.29 -10.66
N GLU A 59 19.26 5.22 -9.92
CA GLU A 59 20.52 5.00 -9.18
C GLU A 59 20.30 4.32 -7.82
N LEU A 60 19.05 4.10 -7.44
CA LEU A 60 18.64 3.57 -6.14
C LEU A 60 17.57 2.50 -6.31
N ALA A 61 17.76 1.35 -5.68
CA ALA A 61 16.76 0.30 -5.61
C ALA A 61 15.58 0.70 -4.68
N GLY A 62 14.42 0.02 -4.82
CA GLY A 62 13.31 0.12 -3.89
C GLY A 62 11.98 0.55 -4.50
N GLY A 63 11.98 1.10 -5.70
CA GLY A 63 10.75 1.48 -6.41
C GLY A 63 9.90 2.47 -5.60
N SER A 64 8.68 2.06 -5.25
CA SER A 64 7.73 2.88 -4.45
C SER A 64 7.98 2.85 -2.94
N CYS A 65 8.84 1.96 -2.44
CA CYS A 65 9.18 1.89 -1.01
C CYS A 65 10.22 2.95 -0.66
N ASP A 66 9.88 3.81 0.26
CA ASP A 66 10.44 5.12 0.39
C ASP A 66 11.26 5.36 1.64
N GLY A 67 12.13 6.28 1.46
CA GLY A 67 12.90 7.20 2.26
C GLY A 67 14.04 7.77 1.45
N ARG A 68 13.86 8.97 0.93
CA ARG A 68 14.91 9.70 0.20
C ARG A 68 15.35 10.93 0.99
N ARG A 69 16.65 11.15 1.07
CA ARG A 69 17.23 12.40 1.56
C ARG A 69 17.96 13.09 0.44
N ASP A 70 17.62 14.34 0.20
CA ASP A 70 18.43 15.29 -0.55
C ASP A 70 19.21 16.16 0.45
N VAL A 71 20.53 16.21 0.33
CA VAL A 71 21.39 16.90 1.32
C VAL A 71 21.11 18.40 1.36
N THR A 72 20.65 18.98 0.26
CA THR A 72 20.40 20.41 0.13
C THR A 72 18.95 20.80 0.38
N LYS A 73 18.01 19.89 0.07
CA LYS A 73 16.57 20.17 0.10
C LYS A 73 15.87 19.61 1.32
N GLY A 74 16.28 18.45 1.83
CA GLY A 74 15.68 17.81 3.00
C GLY A 74 15.26 16.38 2.78
N PHE A 75 14.29 15.93 3.57
CA PHE A 75 13.78 14.57 3.55
C PHE A 75 12.50 14.48 2.70
N TYR A 76 12.34 13.38 1.97
CA TYR A 76 11.15 13.07 1.18
C TYR A 76 10.53 11.76 1.61
N MET A 77 9.26 11.79 2.00
CA MET A 77 8.41 10.63 2.22
C MET A 77 7.22 10.71 1.26
N ARG A 78 7.12 9.77 0.31
CA ARG A 78 6.04 9.75 -0.69
C ARG A 78 4.75 9.12 -0.15
N GLY A 79 4.84 8.27 0.87
CA GLY A 79 3.67 7.64 1.47
C GLY A 79 3.97 6.97 2.80
N GLY A 80 2.94 6.82 3.64
CA GLY A 80 2.93 5.90 4.75
C GLY A 80 2.87 4.46 4.22
N ARG A 81 3.42 3.51 4.99
CA ARG A 81 3.33 2.08 4.69
C ARG A 81 2.96 1.36 5.97
N GLU A 82 1.69 1.18 6.12
CA GLU A 82 1.12 0.37 7.18
C GLU A 82 1.25 -1.10 6.82
N MET A 83 1.44 -1.95 7.84
CA MET A 83 1.63 -3.37 7.67
C MET A 83 0.68 -4.16 8.56
N ASP A 84 0.35 -5.36 8.10
CA ASP A 84 -0.52 -6.30 8.77
C ASP A 84 0.30 -7.49 9.32
N ASN A 85 -0.15 -8.07 10.41
CA ASN A 85 0.40 -9.33 10.92
C ASN A 85 0.16 -10.50 9.93
N HIS A 86 -0.90 -10.41 9.10
CA HIS A 86 -1.27 -11.37 8.07
C HIS A 86 -0.75 -10.99 6.68
N PHE A 87 0.52 -10.61 6.63
CA PHE A 87 1.30 -10.51 5.40
C PHE A 87 2.21 -11.75 5.31
N GLU A 88 1.59 -12.90 5.08
CA GLU A 88 2.20 -14.23 5.22
C GLU A 88 3.46 -14.40 4.35
N VAL A 89 3.40 -13.97 3.07
CA VAL A 89 4.54 -14.08 2.16
C VAL A 89 5.63 -13.07 2.49
N MET A 90 5.23 -11.86 2.88
CA MET A 90 6.19 -10.83 3.30
C MET A 90 6.98 -11.27 4.54
N TRP A 91 6.30 -11.83 5.53
CA TRP A 91 6.97 -12.29 6.76
C TRP A 91 7.73 -13.60 6.54
N ASP A 92 7.29 -14.46 5.61
CA ASP A 92 8.10 -15.59 5.14
C ASP A 92 9.44 -15.15 4.56
N MET A 93 9.47 -14.05 3.80
CA MET A 93 10.71 -13.49 3.27
C MET A 93 11.57 -12.85 4.37
N PHE A 94 11.00 -11.93 5.14
CA PHE A 94 11.75 -11.11 6.09
C PHE A 94 12.22 -11.85 7.36
N ARG A 95 11.75 -13.07 7.63
CA ARG A 95 12.33 -13.93 8.68
C ARG A 95 13.76 -14.37 8.38
N ASP A 96 14.12 -14.41 7.07
CA ASP A 96 15.44 -14.88 6.63
C ASP A 96 16.37 -13.72 6.21
N VAL A 97 15.84 -12.50 6.10
CA VAL A 97 16.63 -11.29 5.80
C VAL A 97 17.19 -10.69 7.09
N PRO A 98 18.53 -10.62 7.27
CA PRO A 98 19.14 -10.05 8.47
C PRO A 98 18.80 -8.57 8.65
N SER A 99 18.49 -8.14 9.87
CA SER A 99 18.43 -6.72 10.23
C SER A 99 19.82 -6.08 10.09
N ILE A 100 19.86 -4.87 9.54
CA ILE A 100 21.09 -4.07 9.50
C ILE A 100 21.25 -3.20 10.76
N GLU A 101 20.20 -3.07 11.55
CA GLU A 101 20.20 -2.27 12.77
C GLU A 101 20.67 -3.08 13.97
N THR A 102 20.17 -4.30 14.08
CA THR A 102 20.46 -5.18 15.22
C THR A 102 21.11 -6.47 14.73
N PRO A 103 22.41 -6.65 14.96
CA PRO A 103 23.12 -7.87 14.54
C PRO A 103 22.52 -9.14 15.15
N GLY A 104 22.42 -10.19 14.35
CA GLY A 104 22.01 -11.54 14.80
C GLY A 104 20.50 -11.77 14.86
N ILE A 105 19.67 -10.81 14.47
CA ILE A 105 18.22 -10.98 14.31
C ILE A 105 17.77 -10.68 12.88
N SER A 106 16.58 -11.14 12.53
CA SER A 106 15.96 -10.86 11.24
C SER A 106 15.22 -9.50 11.24
N VAL A 107 14.86 -9.02 10.03
CA VAL A 107 13.97 -7.86 9.88
C VAL A 107 12.61 -8.15 10.53
N LEU A 108 12.09 -9.38 10.43
CA LEU A 108 10.86 -9.79 11.12
C LEU A 108 10.98 -9.70 12.63
N ASP A 109 12.08 -10.20 13.22
CA ASP A 109 12.29 -10.14 14.66
C ASP A 109 12.34 -8.70 15.17
N GLU A 110 13.08 -7.82 14.46
CA GLU A 110 13.14 -6.39 14.79
C GLU A 110 11.76 -5.74 14.75
N TYR A 111 11.00 -5.99 13.68
CA TYR A 111 9.64 -5.49 13.52
C TYR A 111 8.70 -5.99 14.60
N TYR A 112 8.73 -7.29 14.90
CA TYR A 112 7.87 -7.92 15.91
C TYR A 112 8.09 -7.30 17.28
N TRP A 113 9.35 -7.25 17.75
CA TRP A 113 9.67 -6.75 19.08
C TRP A 113 9.42 -5.26 19.23
N LEU A 114 9.70 -4.46 18.19
CA LEU A 114 9.37 -3.05 18.20
C LEU A 114 7.87 -2.81 18.44
N ASN A 115 7.01 -3.46 17.67
CA ASN A 115 5.56 -3.29 17.78
C ASN A 115 4.95 -4.00 19.02
N LYS A 116 5.65 -4.96 19.58
CA LYS A 116 5.27 -5.60 20.86
C LYS A 116 5.52 -4.71 22.06
N HIS A 117 6.66 -4.01 22.06
CA HIS A 117 7.04 -3.14 23.18
C HIS A 117 6.36 -1.76 23.12
N ASP A 118 6.06 -1.29 21.94
CA ASP A 118 5.38 -0.01 21.70
C ASP A 118 4.21 -0.21 20.73
N PRO A 119 3.05 -0.74 21.22
CA PRO A 119 1.87 -1.02 20.38
C PRO A 119 1.31 0.25 19.76
N ASN A 120 0.92 0.15 18.49
CA ASN A 120 0.37 1.27 17.75
C ASN A 120 -1.09 1.56 18.12
N TYR A 121 -1.44 2.82 18.35
CA TYR A 121 -2.81 3.31 18.41
C TYR A 121 -2.85 4.84 18.31
N SER A 122 -3.93 5.38 17.76
CA SER A 122 -4.18 6.81 17.65
C SER A 122 -4.99 7.33 18.84
N LEU A 123 -4.64 8.52 19.35
CA LEU A 123 -5.43 9.27 20.33
C LEU A 123 -6.32 10.32 19.65
N CYS A 124 -5.92 10.82 18.47
CA CYS A 124 -6.70 11.75 17.65
C CYS A 124 -6.76 11.20 16.22
N ARG A 125 -7.90 10.61 15.84
CA ARG A 125 -8.09 10.01 14.50
C ARG A 125 -8.43 11.05 13.45
N ALA A 126 -9.14 12.10 13.85
CA ALA A 126 -9.53 13.22 13.01
C ALA A 126 -9.60 14.49 13.83
N SER A 127 -9.24 15.62 13.22
CA SER A 127 -9.30 16.94 13.84
C SER A 127 -10.28 17.86 13.12
N VAL A 128 -10.81 18.83 13.89
CA VAL A 128 -11.69 19.93 13.46
C VAL A 128 -11.21 21.22 14.10
N ASN A 129 -11.77 22.36 13.72
CA ASN A 129 -11.58 23.64 14.40
C ASN A 129 -10.11 23.96 14.71
N ARG A 130 -9.20 23.69 13.75
CA ARG A 130 -7.78 23.98 13.90
C ARG A 130 -7.10 23.16 15.01
N GLY A 131 -7.33 21.85 15.01
CA GLY A 131 -6.59 20.89 15.85
C GLY A 131 -7.35 20.31 17.04
N GLU A 132 -8.62 20.66 17.22
CA GLU A 132 -9.50 19.99 18.19
C GLU A 132 -9.82 18.57 17.74
N ASP A 133 -10.00 17.64 18.66
CA ASP A 133 -10.46 16.28 18.35
C ASP A 133 -11.88 16.34 17.76
N ALA A 134 -12.09 15.70 16.65
CA ALA A 134 -13.41 15.60 16.00
C ALA A 134 -14.41 14.70 16.77
N HIS A 135 -14.00 14.08 17.86
CA HIS A 135 -14.84 13.26 18.77
C HIS A 135 -15.69 12.23 18.03
N THR A 136 -15.04 11.44 17.15
CA THR A 136 -15.72 10.37 16.41
C THR A 136 -16.17 9.22 17.30
N ASP A 137 -15.77 9.20 18.59
CA ASP A 137 -16.10 8.20 19.62
C ASP A 137 -15.82 6.76 19.22
N LYS A 138 -14.91 6.58 18.26
CA LYS A 138 -14.60 5.28 17.63
C LYS A 138 -15.83 4.60 17.01
N LYS A 139 -16.85 5.36 16.64
CA LYS A 139 -18.05 4.89 15.97
C LYS A 139 -17.88 4.93 14.46
N PHE A 140 -18.53 4.01 13.76
CA PHE A 140 -18.66 4.05 12.31
C PHE A 140 -19.75 5.00 11.84
N ALA A 141 -20.77 5.21 12.68
CA ALA A 141 -21.93 6.04 12.37
C ALA A 141 -22.60 5.66 11.04
N LEU A 142 -22.67 4.35 10.75
CA LEU A 142 -23.38 3.83 9.58
C LEU A 142 -24.89 3.91 9.83
N ASP A 143 -25.59 4.55 8.90
CA ASP A 143 -27.05 4.38 8.84
C ASP A 143 -27.42 3.00 8.27
N ARG A 144 -28.70 2.65 8.35
CA ARG A 144 -29.18 1.34 7.93
C ARG A 144 -28.94 1.07 6.43
N GLU A 145 -29.13 2.07 5.58
CA GLU A 145 -28.95 1.94 4.14
C GLU A 145 -27.48 1.70 3.80
N SER A 146 -26.58 2.46 4.40
CA SER A 146 -25.13 2.30 4.25
C SER A 146 -24.65 0.93 4.73
N ALA A 147 -25.13 0.45 5.89
CA ALA A 147 -24.76 -0.86 6.41
C ALA A 147 -25.21 -2.01 5.50
N LEU A 148 -26.45 -1.92 4.96
CA LEU A 148 -26.96 -2.91 4.01
C LEU A 148 -26.19 -2.87 2.67
N ALA A 149 -25.84 -1.68 2.17
CA ALA A 149 -25.06 -1.53 0.94
C ALA A 149 -23.66 -2.12 1.07
N LEU A 150 -22.96 -1.89 2.20
CA LEU A 150 -21.68 -2.53 2.49
C LEU A 150 -21.80 -4.05 2.56
N SER A 151 -22.83 -4.57 3.24
CA SER A 151 -23.07 -6.01 3.32
C SER A 151 -23.34 -6.62 1.95
N LYS A 152 -24.12 -5.91 1.11
CA LYS A 152 -24.35 -6.32 -0.29
C LYS A 152 -23.06 -6.33 -1.09
N LEU A 153 -22.25 -5.27 -0.99
CA LEU A 153 -20.95 -5.20 -1.68
C LEU A 153 -20.04 -6.37 -1.28
N PHE A 154 -20.01 -6.72 0.01
CA PHE A 154 -19.20 -7.83 0.53
C PHE A 154 -19.54 -9.16 -0.13
N ILE A 155 -20.82 -9.44 -0.40
CA ILE A 155 -21.30 -10.73 -0.96
C ILE A 155 -21.48 -10.70 -2.48
N THR A 156 -21.48 -9.53 -3.15
CA THR A 156 -21.68 -9.42 -4.60
C THR A 156 -20.55 -10.11 -5.34
N PRO A 157 -20.80 -10.94 -6.37
CA PRO A 157 -19.75 -11.52 -7.21
C PRO A 157 -18.84 -10.45 -7.84
N GLU A 158 -17.55 -10.74 -7.99
CA GLU A 158 -16.58 -9.77 -8.53
C GLU A 158 -16.91 -9.36 -9.96
N GLU A 159 -17.43 -10.28 -10.77
CA GLU A 159 -17.83 -10.05 -12.16
C GLU A 159 -18.94 -8.99 -12.29
N GLU A 160 -19.81 -8.87 -11.28
CA GLU A 160 -20.86 -7.84 -11.25
C GLU A 160 -20.32 -6.46 -10.85
N LEU A 161 -19.08 -6.37 -10.35
CA LEU A 161 -18.44 -5.14 -9.88
C LEU A 161 -17.41 -4.59 -10.89
N GLU A 162 -17.13 -5.33 -11.94
CA GLU A 162 -16.21 -4.90 -12.99
C GLU A 162 -16.65 -3.58 -13.63
N ASP A 163 -15.70 -2.71 -13.92
CA ASP A 163 -15.86 -1.36 -14.46
C ASP A 163 -16.74 -0.41 -13.60
N LYS A 164 -17.25 -0.83 -12.44
CA LYS A 164 -18.07 0.02 -11.56
C LYS A 164 -17.23 0.83 -10.58
N LYS A 165 -17.68 2.05 -10.34
CA LYS A 165 -17.21 2.91 -9.27
C LYS A 165 -17.91 2.58 -7.96
N ILE A 166 -17.27 2.84 -6.82
CA ILE A 166 -17.91 2.68 -5.51
C ILE A 166 -19.12 3.60 -5.36
N SER A 167 -19.11 4.78 -5.98
CA SER A 167 -20.28 5.70 -6.00
C SER A 167 -21.50 5.17 -6.73
N GLU A 168 -21.37 4.10 -7.52
CA GLU A 168 -22.50 3.46 -8.21
C GLU A 168 -23.14 2.33 -7.38
N VAL A 169 -22.48 1.91 -6.29
CA VAL A 169 -22.91 0.77 -5.46
C VAL A 169 -23.19 1.14 -4.01
N LEU A 170 -22.75 2.33 -3.56
CA LEU A 170 -22.98 2.83 -2.21
C LEU A 170 -23.89 4.07 -2.23
N PRO A 171 -24.78 4.26 -1.24
CA PRO A 171 -25.73 5.38 -1.19
C PRO A 171 -25.03 6.69 -0.83
N GLU A 172 -25.67 7.83 -1.11
CA GLU A 172 -25.11 9.15 -0.82
C GLU A 172 -24.87 9.37 0.70
N SER A 173 -25.73 8.81 1.56
CA SER A 173 -25.56 8.87 3.02
C SER A 173 -24.27 8.26 3.53
N PHE A 174 -23.74 7.26 2.81
CA PHE A 174 -22.48 6.59 3.16
C PHE A 174 -21.28 7.55 3.24
N TRP A 175 -21.24 8.55 2.36
CA TRP A 175 -20.13 9.49 2.29
C TRP A 175 -20.00 10.42 3.49
N HIS A 176 -21.03 10.51 4.31
CA HIS A 176 -21.07 11.32 5.53
C HIS A 176 -20.81 10.52 6.81
N THR A 177 -20.55 9.22 6.69
CA THR A 177 -20.26 8.35 7.84
C THR A 177 -18.82 8.47 8.30
N ASN A 178 -18.56 8.18 9.58
CA ASN A 178 -17.19 8.06 10.08
C ASN A 178 -16.48 6.83 9.47
N PHE A 179 -17.23 5.77 9.10
CA PHE A 179 -16.65 4.63 8.40
C PHE A 179 -15.95 5.08 7.11
N TRP A 180 -16.62 5.90 6.27
CA TRP A 180 -16.02 6.43 5.05
C TRP A 180 -14.81 7.30 5.35
N LEU A 181 -14.89 8.20 6.35
CA LEU A 181 -13.77 9.02 6.78
C LEU A 181 -12.54 8.17 7.13
N TYR A 182 -12.73 7.11 7.91
CA TYR A 182 -11.65 6.21 8.30
C TYR A 182 -11.10 5.42 7.11
N TRP A 183 -12.00 4.88 6.29
CA TRP A 183 -11.66 4.06 5.14
C TRP A 183 -10.91 4.85 4.07
N GLN A 184 -11.46 5.99 3.68
CA GLN A 184 -10.88 6.85 2.66
C GLN A 184 -9.47 7.28 3.02
N THR A 185 -9.24 7.73 4.23
CA THR A 185 -7.94 8.28 4.62
C THR A 185 -6.92 7.21 5.00
N MET A 186 -7.36 6.00 5.37
CA MET A 186 -6.46 4.87 5.59
C MET A 186 -5.95 4.27 4.29
N PHE A 187 -6.84 4.09 3.30
CA PHE A 187 -6.54 3.36 2.07
C PHE A 187 -6.48 4.25 0.83
N ALA A 188 -6.68 5.56 0.96
CA ALA A 188 -6.73 6.53 -0.14
C ALA A 188 -7.80 6.22 -1.22
N PHE A 189 -8.91 5.55 -0.85
CA PHE A 189 -10.06 5.39 -1.73
C PHE A 189 -10.74 6.73 -1.99
N GLN A 190 -11.29 6.89 -3.19
CA GLN A 190 -12.10 8.03 -3.58
C GLN A 190 -13.42 7.53 -4.19
N ARG A 191 -14.44 8.39 -4.30
CA ARG A 191 -15.76 8.01 -4.82
C ARG A 191 -15.72 7.38 -6.22
N TRP A 192 -14.72 7.72 -7.02
CA TRP A 192 -14.49 7.17 -8.36
C TRP A 192 -13.79 5.80 -8.35
N SER A 193 -13.21 5.39 -7.23
CA SER A 193 -12.42 4.16 -7.14
C SER A 193 -13.27 2.92 -7.45
N SER A 194 -12.60 1.86 -7.88
CA SER A 194 -13.17 0.58 -8.27
C SER A 194 -13.99 -0.07 -7.14
N ALA A 195 -15.23 -0.44 -7.43
CA ALA A 195 -16.07 -1.24 -6.54
C ALA A 195 -15.51 -2.65 -6.32
N LEU A 196 -14.87 -3.23 -7.34
CA LEU A 196 -14.18 -4.50 -7.26
C LEU A 196 -13.04 -4.47 -6.23
N GLU A 197 -12.18 -3.43 -6.29
CA GLU A 197 -11.08 -3.28 -5.34
C GLU A 197 -11.61 -2.99 -3.92
N MET A 198 -12.64 -2.18 -3.77
CA MET A 198 -13.30 -1.93 -2.47
C MET A 198 -13.80 -3.22 -1.84
N LYS A 199 -14.46 -4.10 -2.63
CA LYS A 199 -14.89 -5.41 -2.16
C LYS A 199 -13.71 -6.28 -1.72
N ARG A 200 -12.65 -6.34 -2.51
CA ARG A 200 -11.44 -7.11 -2.17
C ARG A 200 -10.84 -6.65 -0.84
N TYR A 201 -10.77 -5.34 -0.62
CA TYR A 201 -10.31 -4.75 0.63
C TYR A 201 -11.21 -5.11 1.82
N LEU A 202 -12.53 -5.00 1.67
CA LEU A 202 -13.48 -5.41 2.72
C LEU A 202 -13.29 -6.89 3.09
N CYS A 203 -13.16 -7.76 2.09
CA CYS A 203 -12.93 -9.19 2.30
C CYS A 203 -11.55 -9.48 2.94
N ARG A 204 -10.51 -8.73 2.54
CA ARG A 204 -9.13 -8.94 3.01
C ARG A 204 -8.94 -8.49 4.45
N TYR A 205 -9.59 -7.39 4.84
CA TYR A 205 -9.34 -6.71 6.11
C TYR A 205 -10.51 -6.76 7.09
N VAL A 206 -11.48 -7.66 6.90
CA VAL A 206 -12.62 -7.77 7.82
C VAL A 206 -12.20 -8.04 9.27
N HIS A 207 -11.10 -8.74 9.49
CA HIS A 207 -10.53 -9.01 10.81
C HIS A 207 -9.93 -7.77 11.51
N HIS A 208 -9.71 -6.69 10.79
CA HIS A 208 -9.19 -5.42 11.32
C HIS A 208 -10.26 -4.35 11.51
N ILE A 209 -11.52 -4.71 11.38
CA ILE A 209 -12.62 -3.76 11.45
C ILE A 209 -12.66 -3.00 12.79
N ASP A 210 -12.26 -3.65 13.87
CA ASP A 210 -12.21 -3.06 15.21
C ASP A 210 -11.08 -2.04 15.38
N GLY A 211 -9.98 -2.20 14.64
CA GLY A 211 -8.82 -1.31 14.66
C GLY A 211 -8.90 -0.16 13.66
N LEU A 212 -9.93 -0.09 12.80
CA LEU A 212 -10.09 0.98 11.82
C LEU A 212 -10.28 2.38 12.47
N PRO A 213 -11.03 2.52 13.58
CA PRO A 213 -11.21 3.82 14.23
C PRO A 213 -9.98 4.39 14.93
N ASP A 214 -9.01 3.57 15.34
CA ASP A 214 -7.86 4.02 16.14
C ASP A 214 -6.51 3.48 15.66
N PHE A 215 -6.47 2.80 14.52
CA PHE A 215 -5.28 2.20 13.92
C PHE A 215 -4.55 1.16 14.81
N SER A 216 -5.20 0.63 15.84
CA SER A 216 -4.59 -0.40 16.70
C SER A 216 -4.23 -1.69 15.95
N ALA A 217 -4.84 -1.92 14.79
CA ALA A 217 -4.50 -3.03 13.90
C ALA A 217 -3.19 -2.83 13.13
N LEU A 218 -2.74 -1.58 12.94
CA LEU A 218 -1.58 -1.28 12.10
C LEU A 218 -0.25 -1.45 12.83
N ARG A 219 0.77 -1.74 12.04
CA ARG A 219 2.15 -1.88 12.49
C ARG A 219 3.07 -1.10 11.57
N PHE A 220 4.18 -0.64 12.11
CA PHE A 220 5.17 0.18 11.41
C PHE A 220 6.58 -0.34 11.65
N THR A 221 7.48 -0.05 10.70
CA THR A 221 8.91 -0.25 10.83
C THR A 221 9.55 0.81 11.74
N LYS A 222 10.79 0.58 12.13
CA LYS A 222 11.56 1.53 12.96
C LYS A 222 11.85 2.83 12.22
N TYR A 223 12.39 2.73 11.02
CA TYR A 223 12.65 3.82 10.09
C TYR A 223 11.69 3.76 8.90
N ASN A 224 11.90 4.59 7.90
CA ASN A 224 11.21 4.48 6.60
C ASN A 224 11.44 3.08 5.96
N GLN A 225 10.60 2.72 4.96
CA GLN A 225 10.67 1.37 4.38
C GLN A 225 11.97 1.10 3.63
N TYR A 226 12.57 2.13 3.03
CA TYR A 226 13.85 1.94 2.35
C TYR A 226 14.91 1.43 3.33
N GLU A 227 15.09 2.11 4.45
CA GLU A 227 16.12 1.76 5.43
C GLU A 227 15.79 0.49 6.24
N SER A 228 14.50 0.23 6.50
CA SER A 228 14.08 -0.91 7.33
C SER A 228 13.84 -2.20 6.54
N MET A 229 13.56 -2.13 5.25
CA MET A 229 13.17 -3.29 4.44
C MET A 229 14.00 -3.43 3.16
N ILE A 230 14.07 -2.37 2.35
CA ILE A 230 14.74 -2.45 1.04
C ILE A 230 16.26 -2.63 1.20
N LEU A 231 16.88 -1.77 1.98
CA LEU A 231 18.33 -1.83 2.17
C LEU A 231 18.80 -3.16 2.79
N PRO A 232 18.15 -3.74 3.82
CA PRO A 232 18.47 -5.09 4.29
C PRO A 232 18.32 -6.16 3.20
N LEU A 233 17.26 -6.09 2.39
CA LEU A 233 17.03 -7.04 1.30
C LEU A 233 18.07 -6.92 0.19
N VAL A 234 18.42 -5.70 -0.22
CA VAL A 234 19.52 -5.45 -1.18
C VAL A 234 20.83 -6.04 -0.67
N LYS A 235 21.17 -5.80 0.61
CA LYS A 235 22.39 -6.36 1.21
C LYS A 235 22.36 -7.89 1.28
N TYR A 236 21.21 -8.47 1.54
CA TYR A 236 21.04 -9.93 1.50
C TYR A 236 21.35 -10.47 0.09
N LEU A 237 20.78 -9.84 -0.95
CA LEU A 237 20.98 -10.25 -2.34
C LEU A 237 22.45 -10.07 -2.79
N GLU A 238 23.08 -8.95 -2.44
CA GLU A 238 24.49 -8.71 -2.71
C GLU A 238 25.40 -9.76 -2.04
N ALA A 239 25.09 -10.13 -0.79
CA ALA A 239 25.82 -11.17 -0.06
C ALA A 239 25.68 -12.57 -0.71
N HIS A 240 24.64 -12.76 -1.53
CA HIS A 240 24.44 -13.98 -2.32
C HIS A 240 24.93 -13.84 -3.78
N ASN A 241 25.71 -12.79 -4.10
CA ASN A 241 26.26 -12.49 -5.42
C ASN A 241 25.21 -12.21 -6.50
N VAL A 242 24.02 -11.74 -6.13
CA VAL A 242 23.02 -11.27 -7.10
C VAL A 242 23.51 -9.97 -7.74
N VAL A 243 23.38 -9.86 -9.06
CA VAL A 243 23.87 -8.72 -9.84
C VAL A 243 22.77 -7.66 -9.94
N ILE A 244 23.02 -6.46 -9.43
CA ILE A 244 22.11 -5.30 -9.59
C ILE A 244 22.78 -4.30 -10.52
N GLU A 245 22.17 -4.07 -11.70
CA GLU A 245 22.64 -3.12 -12.70
C GLU A 245 21.76 -1.88 -12.72
N TYR A 246 22.35 -0.72 -12.44
CA TYR A 246 21.68 0.58 -12.47
C TYR A 246 21.87 1.28 -13.82
N GLY A 247 20.99 2.25 -14.13
CA GLY A 247 21.03 2.99 -15.38
C GLY A 247 20.53 2.19 -16.60
N ILE A 248 19.80 1.08 -16.38
CA ILE A 248 19.24 0.23 -17.42
C ILE A 248 17.77 0.58 -17.62
N ASP A 249 17.47 1.32 -18.68
CA ASP A 249 16.10 1.72 -19.05
C ASP A 249 15.51 0.70 -20.04
N VAL A 250 14.79 -0.29 -19.54
CA VAL A 250 14.16 -1.34 -20.38
C VAL A 250 12.94 -0.76 -21.09
N LYS A 251 12.92 -0.87 -22.42
CA LYS A 251 11.87 -0.32 -23.29
C LYS A 251 10.89 -1.36 -23.78
N ASN A 252 11.29 -2.61 -23.90
CA ASN A 252 10.43 -3.68 -24.38
C ASN A 252 10.97 -5.07 -23.99
N VAL A 253 10.06 -6.01 -23.85
CA VAL A 253 10.35 -7.45 -23.85
C VAL A 253 9.62 -8.02 -25.04
N VAL A 254 10.38 -8.52 -26.02
CA VAL A 254 9.80 -9.12 -27.22
C VAL A 254 9.38 -10.56 -26.91
N ILE A 255 8.11 -10.83 -27.10
CA ILE A 255 7.47 -12.13 -26.82
C ILE A 255 6.98 -12.74 -28.14
N GLU A 256 7.38 -13.97 -28.40
CA GLU A 256 6.89 -14.75 -29.54
C GLU A 256 5.88 -15.79 -29.07
N ASP A 257 4.75 -15.87 -29.76
CA ASP A 257 3.70 -16.86 -29.53
C ASP A 257 3.69 -17.87 -30.67
N GLU A 258 4.15 -19.08 -30.39
CA GLU A 258 4.16 -20.21 -31.29
C GLU A 258 3.18 -21.29 -30.77
N ASN A 259 2.00 -21.39 -31.43
CA ASN A 259 0.96 -22.36 -31.06
C ASN A 259 0.52 -22.31 -29.60
N GLY A 260 0.38 -21.10 -29.04
CA GLY A 260 -0.03 -20.88 -27.66
C GLY A 260 1.10 -20.98 -26.64
N LYS A 261 2.33 -21.28 -27.06
CA LYS A 261 3.54 -21.18 -26.22
C LYS A 261 4.17 -19.80 -26.39
N LYS A 262 4.14 -19.03 -25.34
CA LYS A 262 4.62 -17.65 -25.31
C LYS A 262 6.01 -17.60 -24.69
N THR A 263 7.01 -17.15 -25.45
CA THR A 263 8.42 -17.13 -25.03
C THR A 263 9.00 -15.73 -25.19
N ALA A 264 9.57 -15.18 -24.11
CA ALA A 264 10.38 -13.99 -24.18
C ALA A 264 11.69 -14.30 -24.91
N LYS A 265 11.97 -13.56 -25.98
CA LYS A 265 13.11 -13.78 -26.89
C LYS A 265 14.16 -12.70 -26.83
N ARG A 266 13.80 -11.50 -26.37
CA ARG A 266 14.71 -10.36 -26.34
C ARG A 266 14.25 -9.29 -25.36
N ILE A 267 15.18 -8.66 -24.66
CA ILE A 267 14.95 -7.45 -23.88
C ILE A 267 15.62 -6.30 -24.63
N ASP A 268 14.86 -5.26 -24.97
CA ASP A 268 15.34 -4.03 -25.59
C ASP A 268 15.48 -2.95 -24.50
N TYR A 269 16.66 -2.34 -24.39
CA TYR A 269 16.94 -1.35 -23.34
C TYR A 269 17.85 -0.21 -23.82
N ILE A 270 17.90 0.86 -23.04
CA ILE A 270 18.83 1.98 -23.21
C ILE A 270 19.79 1.98 -22.02
N LYS A 271 21.08 2.09 -22.27
CA LYS A 271 22.13 2.31 -21.28
C LYS A 271 23.08 3.37 -21.80
N ASP A 272 23.38 4.39 -21.02
CA ASP A 272 24.25 5.51 -21.40
C ASP A 272 23.83 6.21 -22.71
N GLY A 273 22.51 6.28 -22.97
CA GLY A 273 21.92 6.84 -24.18
C GLY A 273 21.97 5.93 -25.41
N GLU A 274 22.59 4.76 -25.33
CA GLU A 274 22.68 3.80 -26.42
C GLU A 274 21.62 2.71 -26.34
N LYS A 275 21.00 2.38 -27.48
CA LYS A 275 20.08 1.24 -27.61
C LYS A 275 20.87 -0.07 -27.61
N ARG A 276 20.49 -0.99 -26.74
CA ARG A 276 21.11 -2.31 -26.58
C ARG A 276 20.03 -3.38 -26.45
N THR A 277 20.44 -4.64 -26.58
CA THR A 277 19.53 -5.79 -26.47
C THR A 277 20.20 -6.93 -25.72
N PHE A 278 19.39 -7.68 -24.96
CA PHE A 278 19.72 -9.04 -24.50
C PHE A 278 18.94 -10.04 -25.35
N ALA A 279 19.63 -10.94 -26.08
CA ALA A 279 18.99 -12.08 -26.71
C ALA A 279 18.73 -13.15 -25.65
N LEU A 280 17.52 -13.75 -25.67
CA LEU A 280 17.07 -14.71 -24.67
C LEU A 280 16.82 -16.08 -25.28
N THR A 281 17.02 -17.11 -24.47
CA THR A 281 16.67 -18.50 -24.73
C THR A 281 15.52 -18.92 -23.80
N VAL A 282 15.04 -20.13 -23.92
CA VAL A 282 14.03 -20.71 -23.01
C VAL A 282 14.55 -20.91 -21.57
N ASN A 283 15.87 -20.88 -21.40
CA ASN A 283 16.52 -20.99 -20.09
C ASN A 283 16.69 -19.62 -19.39
N ASP A 284 16.43 -18.53 -20.10
CA ASP A 284 16.52 -17.17 -19.54
C ASP A 284 15.15 -16.75 -19.06
N LEU A 285 14.96 -16.71 -17.75
CA LEU A 285 13.71 -16.28 -17.10
C LEU A 285 13.62 -14.76 -17.09
N VAL A 286 12.43 -14.19 -17.33
CA VAL A 286 12.20 -12.75 -17.31
C VAL A 286 11.06 -12.40 -16.36
N PHE A 287 11.35 -11.58 -15.36
CA PHE A 287 10.36 -11.04 -14.42
C PHE A 287 10.14 -9.57 -14.72
N ILE A 288 8.90 -9.19 -15.02
CA ILE A 288 8.55 -7.88 -15.57
C ILE A 288 7.74 -7.12 -14.54
N THR A 289 8.28 -6.03 -14.00
CA THR A 289 7.47 -5.06 -13.28
C THR A 289 6.75 -4.17 -14.30
N ASN A 290 5.46 -4.38 -14.47
CA ASN A 290 4.63 -3.65 -15.42
C ASN A 290 3.89 -2.50 -14.72
N GLY A 291 4.19 -1.26 -15.11
CA GLY A 291 3.63 -0.06 -14.48
C GLY A 291 4.21 0.24 -13.09
N CYS A 292 4.16 1.49 -12.69
CA CYS A 292 4.62 1.94 -11.38
C CYS A 292 3.77 3.11 -10.88
N CYS A 293 3.21 2.99 -9.66
CA CYS A 293 2.37 4.04 -9.07
C CYS A 293 3.15 5.32 -8.71
N THR A 294 4.47 5.27 -8.63
CA THR A 294 5.34 6.42 -8.39
C THR A 294 6.12 6.87 -9.63
N ASP A 295 5.77 6.33 -10.81
CA ASP A 295 6.37 6.79 -12.06
C ASP A 295 6.10 8.29 -12.28
N THR A 296 7.05 8.99 -12.87
CA THR A 296 7.01 10.44 -13.15
C THR A 296 6.70 11.32 -11.92
N SER A 297 7.04 10.88 -10.70
CA SER A 297 6.92 11.72 -9.51
C SER A 297 7.71 13.01 -9.65
N CYS A 298 7.05 14.15 -9.36
CA CYS A 298 7.66 15.48 -9.42
C CYS A 298 7.92 16.01 -8.02
N TYR A 299 9.10 16.57 -7.80
CA TYR A 299 9.57 17.00 -6.49
C TYR A 299 9.66 18.52 -6.42
N GLY A 300 9.15 19.08 -5.33
CA GLY A 300 9.35 20.47 -4.93
C GLY A 300 10.14 20.56 -3.64
N ASP A 301 10.46 21.77 -3.23
CA ASP A 301 11.19 22.06 -2.00
C ASP A 301 10.57 23.25 -1.27
N GLN A 302 11.22 23.74 -0.20
CA GLN A 302 10.74 24.86 0.62
C GLN A 302 10.27 26.05 -0.22
N THR A 303 10.96 26.38 -1.30
CA THR A 303 10.75 27.61 -2.10
C THR A 303 10.23 27.37 -3.51
N HIS A 304 10.17 26.13 -3.96
CA HIS A 304 9.74 25.77 -5.31
C HIS A 304 8.62 24.72 -5.27
N ALA A 305 7.57 24.97 -6.02
CA ALA A 305 6.54 23.96 -6.31
C ALA A 305 7.11 22.86 -7.23
N PRO A 306 6.51 21.65 -7.23
CA PRO A 306 6.88 20.62 -8.20
C PRO A 306 6.58 21.09 -9.63
N ASP A 307 7.49 20.83 -10.57
CA ASP A 307 7.26 21.11 -11.99
C ASP A 307 6.38 20.03 -12.60
N LEU A 308 5.16 20.41 -12.97
CA LEU A 308 4.16 19.52 -13.57
C LEU A 308 4.09 19.64 -15.11
N SER A 309 4.93 20.45 -15.74
CA SER A 309 4.87 20.74 -17.19
C SER A 309 5.02 19.50 -18.08
N GLY A 310 5.73 18.48 -17.58
CA GLY A 310 5.95 17.19 -18.26
C GLY A 310 4.85 16.15 -18.04
N ILE A 311 3.88 16.41 -17.15
CA ILE A 311 2.87 15.43 -16.76
C ILE A 311 1.73 15.38 -17.78
N LYS A 312 1.51 14.20 -18.35
CA LYS A 312 0.43 13.90 -19.30
C LYS A 312 -0.16 12.53 -19.01
N ASN A 313 -1.42 12.34 -19.36
CA ASN A 313 -2.04 11.01 -19.34
C ASN A 313 -1.19 10.01 -20.11
N GLY A 314 -0.92 8.88 -19.48
CA GLY A 314 -0.15 7.80 -20.07
C GLY A 314 1.35 8.05 -20.19
N SER A 315 1.89 9.16 -19.67
CA SER A 315 3.34 9.41 -19.67
C SER A 315 4.03 8.59 -18.56
N GLY A 316 5.22 8.09 -18.86
CA GLY A 316 6.06 7.35 -17.90
C GLY A 316 6.66 6.10 -18.53
N GLU A 317 7.88 5.80 -18.12
CA GLU A 317 8.65 4.75 -18.78
C GLU A 317 8.20 3.35 -18.39
N SER A 318 7.73 3.16 -17.17
CA SER A 318 7.14 1.89 -16.75
C SER A 318 5.81 1.61 -17.47
N TRP A 319 5.05 2.66 -17.78
CA TRP A 319 3.83 2.58 -18.58
C TRP A 319 4.15 2.31 -20.05
N ASP A 320 5.19 2.95 -20.61
CA ASP A 320 5.63 2.73 -21.99
C ASP A 320 6.12 1.29 -22.18
N LEU A 321 6.89 0.74 -21.22
CA LEU A 321 7.28 -0.67 -21.22
C LEU A 321 6.04 -1.58 -21.28
N TRP A 322 5.06 -1.35 -20.41
CA TRP A 322 3.85 -2.18 -20.38
C TRP A 322 3.02 -2.04 -21.65
N LYS A 323 2.87 -0.81 -22.20
CA LYS A 323 2.19 -0.57 -23.49
C LYS A 323 2.86 -1.33 -24.63
N ASN A 324 4.19 -1.29 -24.71
CA ASN A 324 4.95 -2.01 -25.73
C ASN A 324 4.76 -3.53 -25.64
N ILE A 325 4.69 -4.07 -24.43
CA ILE A 325 4.42 -5.50 -24.21
C ILE A 325 2.95 -5.81 -24.52
N ALA A 326 2.00 -5.01 -24.02
CA ALA A 326 0.57 -5.21 -24.24
C ALA A 326 0.19 -5.16 -25.73
N ALA A 327 0.85 -4.33 -26.52
CA ALA A 327 0.65 -4.24 -27.98
C ALA A 327 1.01 -5.54 -28.74
N GLN A 328 1.74 -6.47 -28.13
CA GLN A 328 2.09 -7.77 -28.72
C GLN A 328 1.04 -8.85 -28.44
N ALA A 329 0.11 -8.58 -27.51
CA ALA A 329 -0.94 -9.54 -27.14
C ALA A 329 -1.92 -9.78 -28.29
N LYS A 330 -2.28 -11.02 -28.53
CA LYS A 330 -3.29 -11.39 -29.54
C LYS A 330 -4.72 -11.26 -29.00
N HIS A 331 -4.91 -11.45 -27.71
CA HIS A 331 -6.21 -11.51 -27.05
C HIS A 331 -6.28 -10.67 -25.77
N GLY A 332 -5.37 -9.69 -25.60
CA GLY A 332 -5.32 -8.83 -24.40
C GLY A 332 -4.69 -9.49 -23.16
N GLU A 333 -4.04 -10.65 -23.33
CA GLU A 333 -3.48 -11.45 -22.24
C GLU A 333 -2.35 -10.76 -21.44
N TYR A 334 -1.84 -9.64 -21.95
CA TYR A 334 -0.82 -8.82 -21.26
C TYR A 334 -1.43 -7.56 -20.62
N GLY A 335 -2.77 -7.53 -20.48
CA GLY A 335 -3.51 -6.47 -19.80
C GLY A 335 -3.70 -5.20 -20.62
N ASN A 336 -4.25 -4.18 -19.95
CA ASN A 336 -4.64 -2.90 -20.55
C ASN A 336 -4.05 -1.72 -19.76
N PRO A 337 -2.81 -1.29 -20.02
CA PRO A 337 -2.15 -0.21 -19.27
C PRO A 337 -2.90 1.13 -19.32
N GLU A 338 -3.57 1.46 -20.42
CA GLU A 338 -4.31 2.72 -20.56
C GLU A 338 -5.44 2.86 -19.53
N LYS A 339 -5.99 1.75 -19.06
CA LYS A 339 -7.00 1.72 -18.01
C LYS A 339 -6.49 2.35 -16.71
N PHE A 340 -5.19 2.25 -16.44
CA PHE A 340 -4.57 2.69 -15.21
C PHE A 340 -3.85 4.04 -15.34
N CYS A 341 -3.18 4.28 -16.46
CA CYS A 341 -2.42 5.52 -16.67
C CYS A 341 -3.15 6.60 -17.47
N GLY A 342 -4.38 6.33 -17.91
CA GLY A 342 -5.15 7.22 -18.81
C GLY A 342 -5.78 8.45 -18.13
N ASP A 343 -5.77 8.57 -16.79
CA ASP A 343 -6.41 9.69 -16.08
C ASP A 343 -5.58 10.15 -14.87
N VAL A 344 -4.56 10.96 -15.15
CA VAL A 344 -3.71 11.57 -14.13
C VAL A 344 -4.50 12.47 -13.16
N ASN A 345 -5.57 13.14 -13.63
CA ASN A 345 -6.34 14.03 -12.77
C ASN A 345 -7.09 13.26 -11.67
N ALA A 346 -7.54 12.05 -11.95
CA ALA A 346 -8.18 11.19 -10.94
C ALA A 346 -7.16 10.48 -10.05
N THR A 347 -6.05 9.99 -10.62
CA THR A 347 -5.14 9.05 -9.96
C THR A 347 -4.03 9.68 -9.13
N ASN A 348 -3.87 11.00 -9.20
CA ASN A 348 -2.81 11.69 -8.47
C ASN A 348 -3.14 11.92 -6.99
N TRP A 349 -2.12 12.06 -6.21
CA TRP A 349 -2.12 12.80 -4.95
C TRP A 349 -0.79 13.55 -4.78
N MET A 350 -0.71 14.41 -3.77
CA MET A 350 0.52 15.09 -3.40
C MET A 350 0.84 14.84 -1.94
N SER A 351 2.07 14.51 -1.65
CA SER A 351 2.61 14.41 -0.31
C SER A 351 3.60 15.53 -0.01
N ALA A 352 3.82 15.80 1.27
CA ALA A 352 4.86 16.69 1.73
C ALA A 352 5.51 16.13 3.01
N THR A 353 6.77 16.52 3.24
CA THR A 353 7.50 16.19 4.46
C THR A 353 7.95 17.49 5.11
N VAL A 354 7.40 17.79 6.29
CA VAL A 354 7.83 18.92 7.11
C VAL A 354 8.87 18.45 8.11
N ALA A 355 10.03 19.09 8.11
CA ALA A 355 11.08 18.89 9.11
C ALA A 355 11.12 20.11 10.04
N THR A 356 11.03 19.89 11.34
CA THR A 356 11.09 20.96 12.36
C THR A 356 11.78 20.50 13.64
N ALA A 357 12.43 21.42 14.32
CA ALA A 357 12.94 21.26 15.69
C ALA A 357 12.41 22.37 16.61
N ASP A 358 11.45 23.16 16.14
CA ASP A 358 10.93 24.31 16.84
C ASP A 358 9.96 23.93 17.96
N GLU A 359 10.18 24.46 19.17
CA GLU A 359 9.40 24.13 20.37
C GLU A 359 7.94 24.60 20.29
N GLU A 360 7.66 25.70 19.57
CA GLU A 360 6.30 26.18 19.39
C GLU A 360 5.50 25.24 18.50
N VAL A 361 6.09 24.82 17.36
CA VAL A 361 5.47 23.87 16.45
C VAL A 361 5.26 22.51 17.14
N ILE A 362 6.28 22.00 17.84
CA ILE A 362 6.20 20.72 18.57
C ILE A 362 5.10 20.76 19.64
N ARG A 363 4.92 21.88 20.33
CA ARG A 363 3.85 22.05 21.32
C ARG A 363 2.46 21.94 20.66
N HIS A 364 2.26 22.52 19.49
CA HIS A 364 1.01 22.37 18.74
C HIS A 364 0.78 20.91 18.29
N ILE A 365 1.82 20.21 17.85
CA ILE A 365 1.76 18.76 17.57
C ILE A 365 1.29 17.99 18.81
N ILE A 366 1.92 18.22 19.96
CA ILE A 366 1.57 17.56 21.24
C ILE A 366 0.12 17.85 21.63
N ASN A 367 -0.36 19.08 21.43
CA ASN A 367 -1.75 19.44 21.75
C ASN A 367 -2.76 18.60 20.94
N VAL A 368 -2.45 18.28 19.69
CA VAL A 368 -3.34 17.47 18.83
C VAL A 368 -3.20 15.98 19.12
N CYS A 369 -1.98 15.44 19.19
CA CYS A 369 -1.79 13.98 19.29
C CYS A 369 -1.55 13.48 20.74
N HIS A 370 -1.45 14.39 21.73
CA HIS A 370 -1.25 14.10 23.16
C HIS A 370 0.01 13.27 23.47
N ARG A 371 1.04 13.36 22.60
CA ARG A 371 2.32 12.66 22.74
C ARG A 371 3.45 13.52 22.19
N ASP A 372 4.62 13.47 22.85
CA ASP A 372 5.82 14.13 22.35
C ASP A 372 6.51 13.24 21.29
N PRO A 373 6.62 13.71 20.04
CA PRO A 373 7.27 12.92 18.97
C PRO A 373 8.75 12.62 19.24
N ARG A 374 9.41 13.41 20.09
CA ARG A 374 10.83 13.26 20.42
C ARG A 374 11.13 12.07 21.35
N GLU A 375 10.11 11.45 21.92
CA GLU A 375 10.27 10.24 22.75
C GLU A 375 10.64 8.97 21.94
N GLY A 376 10.61 9.03 20.62
CA GLY A 376 10.91 7.89 19.75
C GLY A 376 9.85 6.77 19.78
N LYS A 377 8.67 7.08 20.31
CA LYS A 377 7.53 6.17 20.43
C LYS A 377 6.43 6.51 19.43
N VAL A 378 5.38 5.68 19.41
CA VAL A 378 4.16 5.96 18.65
C VAL A 378 3.66 7.37 18.99
N THR A 379 3.53 8.22 17.97
CA THR A 379 3.09 9.62 18.12
C THR A 379 1.64 9.77 17.69
N THR A 380 1.35 9.88 16.38
CA THR A 380 -0.04 9.96 15.90
C THR A 380 -0.73 8.59 15.88
N GLY A 381 0.02 7.52 15.81
CA GLY A 381 -0.48 6.15 15.70
C GLY A 381 -1.11 5.84 14.36
N GLY A 382 -0.84 6.62 13.35
CA GLY A 382 -1.41 6.60 12.02
C GLY A 382 -1.84 8.00 11.61
N ILE A 383 -2.77 8.10 10.68
CA ILE A 383 -3.16 9.36 10.04
C ILE A 383 -4.14 10.16 10.91
N VAL A 384 -3.83 11.44 11.14
CA VAL A 384 -4.78 12.45 11.64
C VAL A 384 -5.41 13.11 10.42
N THR A 385 -6.70 12.88 10.20
CA THR A 385 -7.46 13.49 9.11
C THR A 385 -7.98 14.85 9.53
N VAL A 386 -7.69 15.88 8.75
CA VAL A 386 -8.25 17.22 8.94
C VAL A 386 -9.65 17.26 8.33
N LYS A 387 -10.69 17.04 9.15
CA LYS A 387 -12.07 16.93 8.68
C LYS A 387 -12.59 18.19 8.01
N ASP A 388 -12.16 19.37 8.50
CA ASP A 388 -12.55 20.66 7.91
C ASP A 388 -11.98 20.90 6.51
N SER A 389 -11.01 20.10 6.08
CA SER A 389 -10.39 20.20 4.74
C SER A 389 -10.98 19.28 3.69
N THR A 390 -12.05 18.53 4.01
CA THR A 390 -12.60 17.49 3.11
C THR A 390 -13.09 18.03 1.77
N ASP A 391 -13.62 19.24 1.75
CA ASP A 391 -14.06 19.95 0.53
C ASP A 391 -12.94 20.76 -0.14
N ASN A 392 -11.81 20.91 0.53
CA ASN A 392 -10.61 21.62 0.12
C ASN A 392 -9.52 20.60 -0.27
N TRP A 393 -8.32 20.65 0.31
CA TRP A 393 -7.24 19.73 0.01
C TRP A 393 -7.50 18.28 0.44
N TYR A 394 -8.42 18.05 1.34
CA TYR A 394 -8.59 16.77 2.05
C TYR A 394 -7.27 16.34 2.69
N LEU A 395 -6.73 17.25 3.50
CA LEU A 395 -5.41 17.10 4.12
C LEU A 395 -5.45 16.06 5.24
N SER A 396 -4.43 15.22 5.26
CA SER A 396 -4.13 14.32 6.36
C SER A 396 -2.65 14.36 6.67
N TRP A 397 -2.28 14.05 7.92
CA TRP A 397 -0.90 14.06 8.36
C TRP A 397 -0.61 12.95 9.37
N THR A 398 0.67 12.55 9.46
CA THR A 398 1.12 11.54 10.42
C THR A 398 2.55 11.80 10.86
N ILE A 399 2.85 11.39 12.09
CA ILE A 399 4.19 11.32 12.63
C ILE A 399 4.41 9.89 13.11
N ASN A 400 5.25 9.17 12.40
CA ASN A 400 5.73 7.85 12.82
C ASN A 400 6.77 7.99 13.94
N ARG A 401 7.24 6.86 14.49
CA ARG A 401 8.33 6.88 15.48
C ARG A 401 9.53 7.65 14.95
N GLN A 402 10.08 8.52 15.77
CA GLN A 402 11.27 9.31 15.40
C GLN A 402 12.54 8.66 15.98
N PRO A 403 13.68 8.74 15.32
CA PRO A 403 13.87 9.32 13.98
C PRO A 403 13.28 8.42 12.88
N GLN A 404 12.74 9.05 11.82
CA GLN A 404 12.19 8.34 10.66
C GLN A 404 13.29 7.99 9.63
N PHE A 405 14.43 8.66 9.71
CA PHE A 405 15.64 8.39 8.93
C PHE A 405 16.84 8.23 9.86
N ARG A 406 17.73 7.31 9.54
CA ARG A 406 18.99 7.12 10.30
C ARG A 406 19.87 8.38 10.30
N ALA A 407 19.82 9.15 9.21
CA ALA A 407 20.55 10.40 9.05
C ALA A 407 19.82 11.63 9.61
N GLN A 408 18.68 11.46 10.25
CA GLN A 408 17.91 12.54 10.87
C GLN A 408 18.57 12.99 12.18
N ASP A 409 18.66 14.31 12.39
CA ASP A 409 19.09 14.86 13.67
C ASP A 409 18.10 14.49 14.78
N LYS A 410 18.60 14.22 15.97
CA LYS A 410 17.82 13.75 17.12
C LYS A 410 16.72 14.72 17.57
N ASN A 411 16.92 16.01 17.34
CA ASN A 411 15.95 17.04 17.73
C ASN A 411 14.94 17.34 16.63
N THR A 412 15.19 16.88 15.42
CA THR A 412 14.30 17.11 14.28
C THR A 412 13.14 16.11 14.32
N VAL A 413 11.93 16.60 14.11
CA VAL A 413 10.70 15.84 13.93
C VAL A 413 10.31 15.91 12.46
N LEU A 414 10.00 14.78 11.85
CA LEU A 414 9.48 14.70 10.49
C LEU A 414 7.99 14.41 10.52
N VAL A 415 7.22 15.23 9.83
CA VAL A 415 5.77 15.11 9.65
C VAL A 415 5.51 14.79 8.19
N TRP A 416 4.81 13.69 7.94
CA TRP A 416 4.32 13.40 6.60
C TRP A 416 2.90 13.93 6.42
N LEU A 417 2.66 14.62 5.31
CA LEU A 417 1.38 15.19 4.91
C LEU A 417 0.97 14.58 3.57
N TYR A 418 -0.33 14.44 3.32
CA TYR A 418 -0.82 14.17 1.98
C TYR A 418 -2.21 14.76 1.74
N SER A 419 -2.52 15.02 0.48
CA SER A 419 -3.79 15.53 0.01
C SER A 419 -4.36 14.64 -1.09
N LEU A 420 -5.67 14.36 -1.01
CA LEU A 420 -6.40 13.64 -2.04
C LEU A 420 -7.02 14.56 -3.09
N ASN A 421 -7.16 15.86 -2.80
CA ASN A 421 -7.74 16.88 -3.70
C ASN A 421 -6.68 17.92 -4.05
N THR A 422 -5.73 17.55 -4.89
CA THR A 422 -4.55 18.37 -5.19
C THR A 422 -4.85 19.61 -6.03
N ASP A 423 -6.00 19.66 -6.69
CA ASP A 423 -6.47 20.70 -7.60
C ASP A 423 -7.39 21.75 -6.94
N ARG A 424 -7.70 21.59 -5.66
CA ARG A 424 -8.56 22.51 -4.91
C ARG A 424 -7.74 23.47 -4.07
N GLU A 425 -8.36 24.62 -3.74
CA GLU A 425 -7.77 25.58 -2.79
C GLU A 425 -7.78 25.02 -1.37
N GLY A 426 -6.76 25.42 -0.56
CA GLY A 426 -6.71 25.13 0.86
C GLY A 426 -7.71 25.96 1.68
N ASN A 427 -7.84 25.61 2.94
CA ASN A 427 -8.66 26.39 3.89
C ASN A 427 -8.01 27.75 4.19
N TYR A 428 -6.69 27.76 4.38
CA TYR A 428 -5.88 28.95 4.67
C TYR A 428 -5.15 29.44 3.42
N VAL A 429 -4.44 28.57 2.73
CA VAL A 429 -3.72 28.88 1.49
C VAL A 429 -4.69 28.78 0.32
N LYS A 430 -5.03 29.94 -0.28
CA LYS A 430 -6.00 30.04 -1.41
C LYS A 430 -5.34 29.69 -2.73
N LYS A 431 -4.83 28.44 -2.81
CA LYS A 431 -4.10 27.91 -3.96
C LYS A 431 -4.25 26.38 -3.99
N ALA A 432 -4.22 25.77 -5.18
CA ALA A 432 -4.22 24.32 -5.33
C ALA A 432 -2.92 23.74 -4.74
N MET A 433 -3.00 22.65 -3.97
CA MET A 433 -1.80 22.11 -3.31
C MET A 433 -0.69 21.76 -4.29
N ARG A 434 -1.05 21.22 -5.47
CA ARG A 434 -0.08 20.83 -6.51
C ARG A 434 0.75 22.00 -7.07
N ASP A 435 0.28 23.23 -6.90
CA ASP A 435 0.95 24.45 -7.35
C ASP A 435 1.71 25.14 -6.20
N CYS A 436 1.65 24.59 -4.97
CA CYS A 436 2.24 25.20 -3.79
C CYS A 436 3.72 24.85 -3.62
N THR A 437 4.49 25.80 -3.11
CA THR A 437 5.82 25.56 -2.56
C THR A 437 5.71 24.79 -1.24
N GLY A 438 6.82 24.22 -0.76
CA GLY A 438 6.85 23.57 0.55
C GLY A 438 6.44 24.50 1.69
N GLU A 439 6.89 25.75 1.66
CA GLU A 439 6.49 26.75 2.66
C GLU A 439 4.99 27.00 2.68
N GLU A 440 4.34 27.12 1.51
CA GLU A 440 2.88 27.29 1.40
C GLU A 440 2.14 26.07 1.96
N VAL A 441 2.60 24.85 1.66
CA VAL A 441 2.02 23.62 2.22
C VAL A 441 2.17 23.58 3.75
N CYS A 442 3.32 23.99 4.26
CA CYS A 442 3.56 24.11 5.70
C CYS A 442 2.61 25.10 6.38
N ARG A 443 2.35 26.25 5.76
CA ARG A 443 1.40 27.26 6.27
C ARG A 443 0.00 26.70 6.45
N GLU A 444 -0.50 25.94 5.49
CA GLU A 444 -1.81 25.26 5.57
C GLU A 444 -1.84 24.26 6.73
N TRP A 445 -0.80 23.43 6.88
CA TRP A 445 -0.73 22.48 7.98
C TRP A 445 -0.64 23.16 9.35
N LEU A 446 0.20 24.20 9.52
CA LEU A 446 0.32 24.96 10.76
C LEU A 446 -1.02 25.60 11.17
N TYR A 447 -1.80 26.09 10.19
CA TYR A 447 -3.16 26.57 10.44
C TYR A 447 -4.02 25.47 11.05
N HIS A 448 -3.98 24.27 10.50
CA HIS A 448 -4.81 23.15 10.92
C HIS A 448 -4.39 22.49 12.25
N ILE A 449 -3.18 22.72 12.73
CA ILE A 449 -2.75 22.28 14.08
C ILE A 449 -2.90 23.39 15.14
N GLY A 450 -3.54 24.52 14.81
CA GLY A 450 -3.90 25.57 15.75
C GLY A 450 -2.83 26.62 16.03
N VAL A 451 -1.83 26.76 15.17
CA VAL A 451 -0.85 27.85 15.27
C VAL A 451 -1.56 29.19 15.05
N PRO A 452 -1.35 30.24 15.90
CA PRO A 452 -1.90 31.58 15.69
C PRO A 452 -1.56 32.12 14.30
N GLU A 453 -2.53 32.74 13.62
CA GLU A 453 -2.37 33.13 12.21
C GLU A 453 -1.20 34.09 11.98
N GLU A 454 -0.96 34.99 12.93
CA GLU A 454 0.17 35.92 12.91
C GLU A 454 1.54 35.25 13.03
N ARG A 455 1.60 34.00 13.51
CA ARG A 455 2.83 33.22 13.64
C ARG A 455 3.10 32.29 12.44
N ILE A 456 2.07 31.93 11.70
CA ILE A 456 2.14 30.89 10.64
C ILE A 456 3.24 31.21 9.61
N ALA A 457 3.28 32.42 9.10
CA ALA A 457 4.23 32.80 8.05
C ALA A 457 5.69 32.73 8.55
N ASP A 458 5.95 33.22 9.76
CA ASP A 458 7.28 33.18 10.35
C ASP A 458 7.75 31.75 10.64
N LEU A 459 6.91 30.92 11.26
CA LEU A 459 7.25 29.53 11.56
C LEU A 459 7.44 28.69 10.30
N ALA A 460 6.60 28.86 9.29
CA ALA A 460 6.75 28.14 8.03
C ALA A 460 8.07 28.48 7.31
N ALA A 461 8.45 29.76 7.32
CA ALA A 461 9.66 30.23 6.64
C ALA A 461 10.96 29.94 7.40
N ASN A 462 10.95 30.05 8.74
CA ASN A 462 12.19 30.10 9.54
C ASN A 462 12.36 28.90 10.50
N ALA A 463 11.28 28.19 10.84
CA ALA A 463 11.29 27.08 11.81
C ALA A 463 11.01 25.71 11.18
N CYS A 464 10.54 25.67 9.94
CA CYS A 464 10.24 24.46 9.20
C CYS A 464 10.98 24.41 7.87
N ASN A 465 11.34 23.20 7.45
CA ASN A 465 11.80 22.93 6.08
C ASN A 465 10.89 21.89 5.46
N THR A 466 10.24 22.22 4.34
CA THR A 466 9.21 21.38 3.76
C THR A 466 9.55 21.02 2.32
N THR A 467 9.56 19.72 2.04
CA THR A 467 9.69 19.17 0.70
C THR A 467 8.34 18.63 0.23
N THR A 468 8.10 18.66 -1.06
CA THR A 468 6.84 18.19 -1.66
C THR A 468 7.08 17.17 -2.75
N CYS A 469 6.10 16.28 -2.96
CA CYS A 469 6.14 15.27 -4.01
C CYS A 469 4.75 15.08 -4.61
N PHE A 470 4.58 15.48 -5.86
CA PHE A 470 3.38 15.17 -6.65
C PHE A 470 3.56 13.84 -7.36
N MET A 471 2.58 12.94 -7.21
CA MET A 471 2.62 11.58 -7.76
C MET A 471 1.42 11.37 -8.69
N PRO A 472 1.62 11.38 -10.01
CA PRO A 472 0.53 11.33 -10.99
C PRO A 472 -0.30 10.05 -10.94
N TYR A 473 0.33 8.91 -10.61
CA TYR A 473 -0.27 7.59 -10.73
C TYR A 473 -0.44 6.85 -9.40
N ILE A 474 -0.34 7.54 -8.28
CA ILE A 474 -0.29 6.89 -6.97
C ILE A 474 -1.55 6.07 -6.66
N ASN A 475 -2.71 6.46 -7.17
CA ASN A 475 -3.98 5.75 -7.05
C ASN A 475 -4.40 5.03 -8.34
N ALA A 476 -3.53 4.90 -9.34
CA ALA A 476 -3.83 4.28 -10.62
C ALA A 476 -4.42 2.86 -10.50
N PHE A 477 -3.94 2.10 -9.53
CA PHE A 477 -4.42 0.73 -9.28
C PHE A 477 -5.87 0.67 -8.76
N PHE A 478 -6.48 1.77 -8.33
CA PHE A 478 -7.89 1.85 -7.94
C PHE A 478 -8.83 2.24 -9.08
N GLN A 479 -8.36 2.39 -10.30
CA GLN A 479 -9.23 2.63 -11.45
C GLN A 479 -10.27 1.50 -11.61
N PRO A 480 -11.54 1.83 -11.91
CA PRO A 480 -12.53 0.84 -12.30
C PRO A 480 -12.02 0.01 -13.48
N ARG A 481 -12.09 -1.30 -13.36
CA ARG A 481 -11.47 -2.23 -14.30
C ARG A 481 -12.17 -3.57 -14.35
N ARG A 482 -11.83 -4.36 -15.35
CA ARG A 482 -12.09 -5.79 -15.41
C ARG A 482 -10.90 -6.58 -14.86
N LYS A 483 -11.09 -7.85 -14.56
CA LYS A 483 -10.00 -8.70 -14.08
C LYS A 483 -8.88 -8.82 -15.09
N GLU A 484 -9.21 -8.99 -16.37
CA GLU A 484 -8.27 -9.11 -17.49
C GLU A 484 -7.48 -7.83 -17.82
N ASP A 485 -7.86 -6.66 -17.30
CA ASP A 485 -7.09 -5.42 -17.49
C ASP A 485 -5.69 -5.49 -16.84
N ARG A 486 -5.47 -6.42 -15.90
CA ARG A 486 -4.12 -6.77 -15.43
C ARG A 486 -3.72 -8.14 -15.96
N PRO A 487 -2.48 -8.33 -16.45
CA PRO A 487 -2.00 -9.64 -16.82
C PRO A 487 -1.91 -10.54 -15.58
N LEU A 488 -2.19 -11.83 -15.72
CA LEU A 488 -1.87 -12.79 -14.66
C LEU A 488 -0.37 -12.75 -14.34
N VAL A 489 0.00 -13.10 -13.12
CA VAL A 489 1.42 -13.20 -12.72
C VAL A 489 2.19 -14.06 -13.74
N VAL A 490 1.66 -15.22 -14.09
CA VAL A 490 2.17 -16.02 -15.22
C VAL A 490 1.03 -16.21 -16.20
N PRO A 491 0.99 -15.47 -17.33
CA PRO A 491 -0.02 -15.64 -18.36
C PRO A 491 -0.05 -17.07 -18.90
N GLU A 492 -1.23 -17.54 -19.28
CA GLU A 492 -1.38 -18.88 -19.83
C GLU A 492 -0.49 -19.10 -21.07
N GLY A 493 0.24 -20.20 -21.09
CA GLY A 493 1.19 -20.52 -22.14
C GLY A 493 2.57 -19.85 -22.00
N SER A 494 2.81 -19.03 -20.97
CA SER A 494 4.14 -18.46 -20.71
C SER A 494 5.18 -19.56 -20.42
N VAL A 495 6.29 -19.50 -21.12
CA VAL A 495 7.40 -20.47 -20.99
C VAL A 495 8.45 -19.98 -20.00
N ASN A 496 8.85 -18.71 -20.11
CA ASN A 496 10.00 -18.17 -19.41
C ASN A 496 9.82 -16.73 -18.90
N PHE A 497 8.60 -16.21 -18.80
CA PHE A 497 8.38 -14.86 -18.28
C PHE A 497 7.17 -14.79 -17.37
N ALA A 498 7.18 -13.80 -16.49
CA ALA A 498 6.12 -13.46 -15.55
C ALA A 498 5.99 -11.95 -15.36
N PHE A 499 4.79 -11.49 -15.00
CA PHE A 499 4.55 -10.13 -14.54
C PHE A 499 4.54 -10.10 -13.01
N VAL A 500 5.13 -9.05 -12.41
CA VAL A 500 5.21 -8.91 -10.96
C VAL A 500 4.89 -7.48 -10.51
N GLY A 501 4.39 -7.33 -9.30
CA GLY A 501 4.07 -6.02 -8.72
C GLY A 501 2.58 -5.69 -8.72
N GLN A 502 2.26 -4.41 -8.48
CA GLN A 502 0.89 -3.94 -8.23
C GLN A 502 -0.05 -4.04 -9.45
N PHE A 503 0.50 -4.19 -10.65
CA PHE A 503 -0.26 -4.28 -11.90
C PHE A 503 -0.24 -5.68 -12.52
N ALA A 504 0.26 -6.69 -11.82
CA ALA A 504 0.01 -8.08 -12.12
C ALA A 504 -1.21 -8.57 -11.34
N GLU A 505 -2.00 -9.50 -11.89
CA GLU A 505 -3.21 -10.00 -11.26
C GLU A 505 -2.95 -11.27 -10.45
N THR A 506 -3.22 -11.23 -9.15
CA THR A 506 -3.45 -12.40 -8.32
C THR A 506 -4.81 -12.27 -7.63
N PRO A 507 -5.68 -13.29 -7.69
CA PRO A 507 -6.98 -13.26 -7.03
C PRO A 507 -6.88 -13.51 -5.52
N ARG A 508 -5.68 -13.74 -5.00
CA ARG A 508 -5.46 -14.17 -3.62
C ARG A 508 -5.30 -13.04 -2.64
N ASP A 509 -4.96 -11.81 -3.09
CA ASP A 509 -4.68 -10.68 -2.23
C ASP A 509 -5.22 -9.36 -2.82
N THR A 510 -5.05 -8.27 -2.11
CA THR A 510 -5.42 -6.92 -2.55
C THR A 510 -4.20 -6.07 -2.86
N ILE A 511 -4.31 -5.28 -3.91
CA ILE A 511 -3.31 -4.31 -4.36
C ILE A 511 -2.96 -3.27 -3.27
N PHE A 512 -1.96 -2.44 -3.53
CA PHE A 512 -1.48 -1.34 -2.67
C PHE A 512 -0.87 -1.81 -1.35
N THR A 513 -0.51 -3.07 -1.25
CA THR A 513 0.19 -3.62 -0.08
C THR A 513 1.59 -4.08 -0.45
N THR A 514 2.51 -4.05 0.51
CA THR A 514 3.84 -4.64 0.37
C THR A 514 3.74 -6.14 0.15
N GLU A 515 2.79 -6.79 0.84
CA GLU A 515 2.46 -8.20 0.69
C GLU A 515 2.14 -8.57 -0.76
N TYR A 516 1.27 -7.80 -1.43
CA TYR A 516 0.88 -8.07 -2.82
C TYR A 516 2.08 -8.10 -3.77
N SER A 517 2.97 -7.12 -3.64
CA SER A 517 4.19 -7.06 -4.45
C SER A 517 5.08 -8.29 -4.23
N ILE A 518 5.30 -8.68 -2.98
CA ILE A 518 6.15 -9.83 -2.64
C ILE A 518 5.49 -11.13 -3.05
N ARG A 519 4.18 -11.26 -2.87
CA ARG A 519 3.39 -12.43 -3.28
C ARG A 519 3.50 -12.69 -4.78
N THR A 520 3.36 -11.66 -5.61
CA THR A 520 3.51 -11.81 -7.07
C THR A 520 4.91 -12.29 -7.46
N GLY A 521 5.96 -11.84 -6.75
CA GLY A 521 7.33 -12.32 -6.94
C GLY A 521 7.49 -13.80 -6.58
N MET A 522 6.93 -14.24 -5.44
CA MET A 522 6.96 -15.65 -5.05
C MET A 522 6.18 -16.54 -6.00
N GLU A 523 4.93 -16.15 -6.37
CA GLU A 523 4.09 -16.88 -7.31
C GLU A 523 4.78 -17.03 -8.67
N ALA A 524 5.43 -15.98 -9.17
CA ALA A 524 6.18 -16.00 -10.43
C ALA A 524 7.33 -17.01 -10.39
N VAL A 525 8.16 -16.97 -9.36
CA VAL A 525 9.29 -17.88 -9.19
C VAL A 525 8.82 -19.31 -9.05
N TYR A 526 7.83 -19.56 -8.20
CA TYR A 526 7.32 -20.90 -7.93
C TYR A 526 6.66 -21.53 -9.17
N THR A 527 6.02 -20.70 -10.01
CA THR A 527 5.42 -21.19 -11.26
C THR A 527 6.48 -21.48 -12.31
N LEU A 528 7.43 -20.55 -12.56
CA LEU A 528 8.41 -20.70 -13.64
C LEU A 528 9.50 -21.74 -13.37
N LEU A 529 9.77 -22.02 -12.09
CA LEU A 529 10.75 -23.06 -11.69
C LEU A 529 10.10 -24.36 -11.22
N ASP A 530 8.76 -24.42 -11.16
CA ASP A 530 8.02 -25.56 -10.60
C ASP A 530 8.52 -25.96 -9.20
N VAL A 531 8.63 -24.95 -8.32
CA VAL A 531 9.10 -25.15 -6.94
C VAL A 531 8.10 -26.02 -6.18
N ASP A 532 8.56 -27.13 -5.62
CA ASP A 532 7.72 -28.10 -4.88
C ASP A 532 7.52 -27.64 -3.42
N ARG A 533 6.84 -26.52 -3.27
CA ARG A 533 6.33 -25.98 -2.01
C ARG A 533 5.15 -25.05 -2.30
N GLY A 534 4.11 -25.06 -1.46
CA GLY A 534 2.97 -24.17 -1.64
C GLY A 534 3.30 -22.71 -1.28
N VAL A 535 2.77 -21.78 -2.06
CA VAL A 535 2.75 -20.37 -1.69
C VAL A 535 1.81 -20.20 -0.49
N PRO A 536 2.22 -19.51 0.61
CA PRO A 536 1.35 -19.31 1.75
C PRO A 536 0.02 -18.65 1.36
N GLU A 537 -1.09 -19.28 1.76
CA GLU A 537 -2.43 -18.75 1.50
C GLU A 537 -2.63 -17.45 2.30
N VAL A 538 -3.39 -16.52 1.74
CA VAL A 538 -3.87 -15.37 2.50
C VAL A 538 -4.83 -15.85 3.57
N TRP A 539 -4.69 -15.35 4.81
CA TRP A 539 -5.61 -15.74 5.86
C TRP A 539 -7.06 -15.43 5.50
N GLY A 540 -7.86 -16.50 5.47
CA GLY A 540 -9.25 -16.43 5.01
C GLY A 540 -10.22 -15.87 6.06
N SER A 541 -9.91 -14.73 6.68
CA SER A 541 -10.74 -14.10 7.74
C SER A 541 -12.19 -13.86 7.30
N LYS A 542 -12.43 -13.64 6.02
CA LYS A 542 -13.78 -13.52 5.45
C LYS A 542 -14.62 -14.80 5.54
N TYR A 543 -14.01 -15.95 5.84
CA TYR A 543 -14.66 -17.23 6.07
C TYR A 543 -14.74 -17.60 7.57
N ASP A 544 -14.11 -16.81 8.46
CA ASP A 544 -14.20 -17.01 9.90
C ASP A 544 -15.45 -16.33 10.46
N VAL A 545 -16.38 -17.13 10.92
CA VAL A 545 -17.66 -16.64 11.47
C VAL A 545 -17.46 -15.69 12.65
N ARG A 546 -16.39 -15.87 13.45
CA ARG A 546 -16.07 -14.99 14.59
C ARG A 546 -15.73 -13.60 14.12
N GLU A 547 -14.90 -13.50 13.05
CA GLU A 547 -14.54 -12.21 12.46
C GLU A 547 -15.74 -11.52 11.79
N LEU A 548 -16.58 -12.29 11.12
CA LEU A 548 -17.81 -11.74 10.53
C LEU A 548 -18.79 -11.22 11.57
N LEU A 549 -18.99 -11.95 12.67
CA LEU A 549 -19.87 -11.50 13.77
C LEU A 549 -19.28 -10.26 14.46
N ARG A 550 -17.95 -10.21 14.66
CA ARG A 550 -17.25 -9.04 15.19
C ARG A 550 -17.42 -7.84 14.26
N ALA A 551 -17.27 -8.03 12.96
CA ALA A 551 -17.52 -6.97 11.97
C ALA A 551 -18.94 -6.44 12.04
N CYS A 552 -19.95 -7.32 12.17
CA CYS A 552 -21.35 -6.92 12.38
C CYS A 552 -21.52 -6.09 13.64
N TYR A 553 -20.92 -6.48 14.77
CA TYR A 553 -20.99 -5.75 16.02
C TYR A 553 -20.42 -4.33 15.93
N TYR A 554 -19.27 -4.17 15.24
CA TYR A 554 -18.68 -2.85 15.00
C TYR A 554 -19.47 -2.02 13.99
N ALA A 555 -20.05 -2.65 12.97
CA ALA A 555 -20.89 -1.97 11.97
C ALA A 555 -22.15 -1.33 12.58
N VAL A 556 -22.64 -1.84 13.71
CA VAL A 556 -23.75 -1.28 14.47
C VAL A 556 -23.30 -0.47 15.69
N ASP A 557 -22.10 0.08 15.67
CA ASP A 557 -21.51 0.88 16.74
C ASP A 557 -21.55 0.19 18.12
N LYS A 558 -21.24 -1.10 18.15
CA LYS A 558 -21.16 -1.95 19.36
C LYS A 558 -22.50 -2.12 20.08
N LYS A 559 -23.61 -2.01 19.37
CA LYS A 559 -24.94 -2.30 19.90
C LYS A 559 -25.19 -3.81 19.90
N SER A 560 -25.75 -4.30 20.99
CA SER A 560 -26.29 -5.66 21.00
C SER A 560 -27.53 -5.75 20.09
N ILE A 561 -27.87 -6.95 19.64
CA ILE A 561 -29.02 -7.20 18.77
C ILE A 561 -30.33 -6.61 19.35
N GLY A 562 -30.48 -6.62 20.68
CA GLY A 562 -31.66 -6.04 21.35
C GLY A 562 -31.72 -4.50 21.34
N GLU A 563 -30.62 -3.83 21.01
CA GLU A 563 -30.49 -2.36 20.96
C GLU A 563 -30.56 -1.81 19.54
N ILE A 564 -30.58 -2.71 18.53
CA ILE A 564 -30.72 -2.33 17.12
C ILE A 564 -32.16 -1.98 16.83
N ASP A 565 -32.39 -0.88 16.10
CA ASP A 565 -33.72 -0.49 15.66
C ASP A 565 -34.19 -1.41 14.53
N LEU A 566 -35.04 -2.38 14.90
CA LEU A 566 -35.60 -3.39 14.00
C LEU A 566 -37.11 -3.15 13.85
N SER A 567 -37.61 -3.38 12.65
CA SER A 567 -39.04 -3.43 12.41
C SER A 567 -39.71 -4.54 13.23
N PHE A 568 -41.03 -4.45 13.44
CA PHE A 568 -41.77 -5.47 14.21
C PHE A 568 -41.56 -6.89 13.65
N LYS A 569 -41.62 -7.05 12.32
CA LYS A 569 -41.39 -8.36 11.67
C LYS A 569 -39.98 -8.91 11.88
N GLU A 570 -38.96 -8.06 11.77
CA GLU A 570 -37.55 -8.45 12.01
C GLU A 570 -37.33 -8.84 13.47
N ARG A 571 -37.95 -8.11 14.39
CA ARG A 571 -37.85 -8.38 15.84
C ARG A 571 -38.47 -9.73 16.20
N GLU A 572 -39.64 -10.06 15.65
CA GLU A 572 -40.26 -11.36 15.86
C GLU A 572 -39.48 -12.51 15.20
N ALA A 573 -38.98 -12.32 13.97
CA ALA A 573 -38.11 -13.30 13.32
C ALA A 573 -36.85 -13.57 14.15
N LEU A 574 -36.23 -12.51 14.65
CA LEU A 574 -35.02 -12.59 15.49
C LEU A 574 -35.30 -13.36 16.80
N LYS A 575 -36.43 -13.10 17.49
CA LYS A 575 -36.79 -13.85 18.68
C LYS A 575 -36.89 -15.37 18.43
N ILE A 576 -37.49 -15.73 17.27
CA ILE A 576 -37.58 -17.15 16.88
C ILE A 576 -36.21 -17.75 16.64
N LEU A 577 -35.33 -17.03 15.93
CA LEU A 577 -33.93 -17.48 15.66
C LEU A 577 -33.16 -17.64 16.95
N LEU A 578 -33.17 -16.64 17.84
CA LEU A 578 -32.46 -16.69 19.12
C LEU A 578 -32.94 -17.82 20.00
N LYS A 579 -34.25 -18.14 19.97
CA LYS A 579 -34.81 -19.28 20.69
C LYS A 579 -34.25 -20.62 20.15
N LYS A 580 -34.02 -20.72 18.82
CA LYS A 580 -33.48 -21.93 18.19
C LYS A 580 -32.03 -22.16 18.48
N VAL A 581 -31.23 -21.10 18.61
CA VAL A 581 -29.80 -21.21 18.87
C VAL A 581 -29.44 -21.24 20.36
N ARG A 582 -30.43 -21.13 21.24
CA ARG A 582 -30.21 -21.12 22.69
C ARG A 582 -29.56 -22.41 23.18
N GLY A 583 -28.47 -22.29 23.93
CA GLY A 583 -27.67 -23.41 24.45
C GLY A 583 -26.80 -24.10 23.40
N THR A 584 -26.60 -23.49 22.24
CA THR A 584 -25.68 -23.98 21.19
C THR A 584 -24.44 -23.12 21.11
N ASP A 585 -23.39 -23.61 20.43
CA ASP A 585 -22.14 -22.88 20.14
C ASP A 585 -22.41 -21.56 19.40
N VAL A 586 -23.53 -21.46 18.64
CA VAL A 586 -23.92 -20.23 17.97
C VAL A 586 -24.32 -19.14 18.98
N GLU A 587 -25.03 -19.49 20.05
CA GLU A 587 -25.31 -18.52 21.12
C GLU A 587 -24.03 -18.04 21.79
N GLU A 588 -23.08 -18.94 22.05
CA GLU A 588 -21.78 -18.62 22.63
C GLU A 588 -21.01 -17.64 21.74
N LEU A 589 -20.90 -17.93 20.44
CA LEU A 589 -20.28 -17.02 19.44
C LEU A 589 -20.94 -15.64 19.40
N LEU A 590 -22.27 -15.56 19.46
CA LEU A 590 -22.98 -14.28 19.51
C LEU A 590 -22.71 -13.50 20.79
N ARG A 591 -22.49 -14.18 21.93
CA ARG A 591 -22.07 -13.55 23.19
C ARG A 591 -20.62 -13.09 23.19
N GLU A 592 -19.73 -13.91 22.67
CA GLU A 592 -18.31 -13.59 22.52
C GLU A 592 -18.10 -12.39 21.59
N SER A 593 -18.84 -12.30 20.49
CA SER A 593 -18.80 -11.17 19.57
C SER A 593 -19.41 -9.88 20.13
N GLY A 594 -20.12 -9.91 21.25
CA GLY A 594 -20.82 -8.77 21.85
C GLY A 594 -22.23 -8.51 21.28
N LEU A 595 -22.66 -9.28 20.28
CA LEU A 595 -23.99 -9.14 19.67
C LEU A 595 -25.12 -9.58 20.62
N LEU A 596 -24.87 -10.50 21.55
CA LEU A 596 -25.76 -10.79 22.66
C LEU A 596 -25.14 -10.33 23.98
N LYS A 597 -25.94 -9.70 24.84
CA LYS A 597 -25.53 -9.37 26.22
C LYS A 597 -25.20 -10.65 26.99
N LYS A 598 -24.17 -10.57 27.85
CA LYS A 598 -23.77 -11.68 28.72
C LYS A 598 -24.88 -12.08 29.67
#